data_fc2cb6dfe9091c978014200302e6ab59
#
_entry.id   fc2cb6dfe9091c978014200302e6ab59
#
_cell.length_a   1.000
_cell.length_b   1.000
_cell.length_c   1.000
_cell.angle_alpha   90.00
_cell.angle_beta   90.00
_cell.angle_gamma   90.00
#
_symmetry.space_group_name_H-M   'P 1'
#
loop_
_entity.id
_entity.type
_entity.pdbx_description
1 polymer ?
#
loop_
_entity_poly.entity_id
_entity_poly.type
_entity_poly.pdbx_seq_one_letter_code
_entity_poly.pdbx_strand_id
1 'polypeptide(L)'
;PGTDLIDGGLGTDTVVYSGPLKQYTVNKSGNRYIVSEPTGSDDTDYLTNIERLKFSDKSIALDLDGNAGTTAKILGAVFGKDAVNNKNYVGIGLNFLDTGWSYDNLAGLALEAAGAKTNDQIVSLLWTNVIGTKPTAADKQPFIALLENGMSAGALAHLAADTSYNTTNINLVGLAQTGIEYIPIS
;
A
#
# COMPACT_ATOMS: atom_id res chain seq x y z
N PRO A 1 -26.05 -11.13 -11.15
CA PRO A 1 -26.68 -11.90 -10.08
C PRO A 1 -26.31 -13.37 -10.23
N GLY A 2 -25.94 -14.02 -9.14
CA GLY A 2 -25.52 -15.42 -9.11
C GLY A 2 -24.11 -15.59 -8.56
N THR A 3 -23.71 -16.83 -8.36
CA THR A 3 -22.36 -17.16 -7.91
C THR A 3 -21.42 -17.19 -9.11
N ASP A 4 -20.47 -16.26 -9.15
CA ASP A 4 -19.54 -16.11 -10.25
C ASP A 4 -18.11 -16.54 -9.86
N LEU A 5 -17.39 -17.14 -10.83
CA LEU A 5 -15.95 -17.40 -10.75
C LEU A 5 -15.26 -16.41 -11.68
N ILE A 6 -14.58 -15.44 -11.10
CA ILE A 6 -13.94 -14.34 -11.85
C ILE A 6 -12.42 -14.47 -11.72
N ASP A 7 -11.75 -14.50 -12.87
CA ASP A 7 -10.29 -14.47 -12.98
C ASP A 7 -9.88 -13.26 -13.80
N GLY A 8 -9.18 -12.29 -13.20
CA GLY A 8 -8.70 -11.08 -13.87
C GLY A 8 -7.52 -11.34 -14.78
N GLY A 9 -6.72 -12.37 -14.49
CA GLY A 9 -5.54 -12.70 -15.29
C GLY A 9 -4.33 -11.84 -14.98
N LEU A 10 -3.71 -11.26 -16.01
CA LEU A 10 -2.55 -10.38 -15.88
C LEU A 10 -2.97 -8.91 -15.94
N GLY A 11 -2.38 -8.10 -15.13
CA GLY A 11 -2.64 -6.64 -15.11
C GLY A 11 -3.22 -6.17 -13.80
N THR A 12 -3.88 -5.02 -13.82
CA THR A 12 -4.61 -4.49 -12.67
C THR A 12 -6.10 -4.51 -12.99
N ASP A 13 -6.78 -5.52 -12.43
CA ASP A 13 -8.17 -5.82 -12.73
C ASP A 13 -9.11 -5.32 -11.63
N THR A 14 -10.28 -4.83 -12.05
CA THR A 14 -11.28 -4.25 -11.14
C THR A 14 -12.62 -4.94 -11.26
N VAL A 15 -13.11 -5.48 -10.15
CA VAL A 15 -14.52 -5.92 -10.05
C VAL A 15 -15.36 -4.79 -9.45
N VAL A 16 -16.53 -4.54 -10.06
CA VAL A 16 -17.43 -3.44 -9.68
C VAL A 16 -18.72 -3.99 -9.10
N TYR A 17 -19.05 -3.55 -7.89
CA TYR A 17 -20.30 -3.83 -7.19
C TYR A 17 -21.17 -2.58 -7.13
N SER A 18 -22.45 -2.71 -7.39
CA SER A 18 -23.39 -1.58 -7.47
C SER A 18 -23.82 -1.03 -6.10
N GLY A 19 -23.76 -1.85 -5.05
CA GLY A 19 -24.11 -1.48 -3.68
C GLY A 19 -22.94 -0.90 -2.89
N PRO A 20 -23.19 -0.30 -1.71
CA PRO A 20 -22.14 0.13 -0.79
C PRO A 20 -21.48 -1.06 -0.09
N LEU A 21 -20.19 -0.93 0.27
CA LEU A 21 -19.39 -2.02 0.87
C LEU A 21 -20.10 -2.69 2.06
N LYS A 22 -20.85 -1.93 2.87
CA LYS A 22 -21.56 -2.47 4.05
C LYS A 22 -22.59 -3.57 3.72
N GLN A 23 -22.99 -3.70 2.45
CA GLN A 23 -23.91 -4.76 1.97
C GLN A 23 -23.17 -6.04 1.61
N TYR A 24 -21.83 -6.02 1.59
CA TYR A 24 -21.00 -7.14 1.19
C TYR A 24 -20.08 -7.56 2.32
N THR A 25 -19.71 -8.84 2.33
CA THR A 25 -18.58 -9.37 3.09
C THR A 25 -17.47 -9.70 2.13
N VAL A 26 -16.26 -9.24 2.42
CA VAL A 26 -15.04 -9.54 1.65
C VAL A 26 -14.10 -10.34 2.52
N ASN A 27 -13.83 -11.57 2.14
CA ASN A 27 -12.95 -12.49 2.87
C ASN A 27 -11.86 -13.04 1.98
N LYS A 28 -10.64 -13.19 2.52
CA LYS A 28 -9.55 -13.88 1.84
C LYS A 28 -9.51 -15.35 2.23
N SER A 29 -9.43 -16.24 1.25
CA SER A 29 -9.28 -17.69 1.45
C SER A 29 -8.22 -18.23 0.50
N GLY A 30 -7.02 -18.48 1.02
CA GLY A 30 -5.85 -18.84 0.21
C GLY A 30 -5.46 -17.71 -0.74
N ASN A 31 -5.43 -18.00 -2.03
CA ASN A 31 -5.14 -17.04 -3.10
C ASN A 31 -6.39 -16.37 -3.71
N ARG A 32 -7.58 -16.57 -3.12
CA ARG A 32 -8.84 -16.01 -3.60
C ARG A 32 -9.43 -15.02 -2.62
N TYR A 33 -10.17 -14.06 -3.16
CA TYR A 33 -11.14 -13.29 -2.38
C TYR A 33 -12.54 -13.82 -2.63
N ILE A 34 -13.34 -13.84 -1.59
CA ILE A 34 -14.74 -14.25 -1.62
C ILE A 34 -15.56 -13.03 -1.24
N VAL A 35 -16.43 -12.59 -2.15
CA VAL A 35 -17.34 -11.47 -1.92
C VAL A 35 -18.76 -11.99 -1.90
N SER A 36 -19.46 -11.78 -0.79
CA SER A 36 -20.83 -12.27 -0.61
C SER A 36 -21.76 -11.14 -0.21
N GLU A 37 -23.00 -11.14 -0.74
CA GLU A 37 -24.08 -10.25 -0.33
C GLU A 37 -25.05 -11.00 0.59
N PRO A 38 -24.99 -10.80 1.95
CA PRO A 38 -25.76 -11.63 2.89
C PRO A 38 -27.28 -11.43 2.86
N THR A 39 -27.77 -10.35 2.23
CA THR A 39 -29.19 -9.93 2.31
C THR A 39 -29.99 -10.17 1.04
N GLY A 40 -29.39 -10.74 0.01
CA GLY A 40 -30.00 -11.02 -1.27
C GLY A 40 -30.17 -12.50 -1.56
N SER A 41 -30.17 -12.89 -2.75
CA SER A 41 -30.03 -14.25 -3.25
C SER A 41 -28.61 -14.72 -2.98
N ASP A 42 -28.36 -15.99 -2.76
CA ASP A 42 -27.07 -16.66 -2.46
C ASP A 42 -25.87 -16.29 -3.36
N ASP A 43 -25.73 -15.02 -3.69
CA ASP A 43 -24.71 -14.48 -4.59
C ASP A 43 -23.36 -14.43 -3.87
N THR A 44 -22.45 -15.28 -4.30
CA THR A 44 -21.09 -15.35 -3.74
C THR A 44 -20.10 -15.45 -4.88
N ASP A 45 -19.31 -14.39 -5.06
CA ASP A 45 -18.28 -14.35 -6.08
C ASP A 45 -16.93 -14.83 -5.55
N TYR A 46 -16.25 -15.63 -6.35
CA TYR A 46 -14.89 -16.11 -6.09
C TYR A 46 -13.93 -15.42 -7.04
N LEU A 47 -13.08 -14.58 -6.49
CA LEU A 47 -12.19 -13.70 -7.25
C LEU A 47 -10.75 -14.21 -7.18
N THR A 48 -10.13 -14.39 -8.33
CA THR A 48 -8.71 -14.75 -8.47
C THR A 48 -8.04 -13.70 -9.36
N ASN A 49 -6.82 -13.29 -9.03
CA ASN A 49 -6.07 -12.29 -9.80
C ASN A 49 -6.91 -11.01 -9.99
N ILE A 50 -7.48 -10.51 -8.91
CA ILE A 50 -8.22 -9.24 -8.87
C ILE A 50 -7.53 -8.31 -7.87
N GLU A 51 -7.07 -7.15 -8.34
CA GLU A 51 -6.33 -6.18 -7.56
C GLU A 51 -7.22 -5.10 -6.96
N ARG A 52 -8.38 -4.85 -7.53
CA ARG A 52 -9.27 -3.74 -7.14
C ARG A 52 -10.71 -4.17 -7.01
N LEU A 53 -11.34 -3.72 -5.94
CA LEU A 53 -12.81 -3.76 -5.80
C LEU A 53 -13.34 -2.32 -5.78
N LYS A 54 -14.41 -2.08 -6.53
CA LYS A 54 -15.11 -0.80 -6.53
C LYS A 54 -16.56 -1.01 -6.11
N PHE A 55 -16.92 -0.43 -4.97
CA PHE A 55 -18.29 -0.34 -4.46
C PHE A 55 -18.86 1.06 -4.75
N SER A 56 -20.16 1.26 -4.51
CA SER A 56 -20.77 2.58 -4.75
C SER A 56 -20.24 3.68 -3.82
N ASP A 57 -19.70 3.32 -2.66
CA ASP A 57 -19.20 4.24 -1.63
C ASP A 57 -17.68 4.19 -1.41
N LYS A 58 -17.00 3.15 -1.89
CA LYS A 58 -15.58 2.89 -1.60
C LYS A 58 -14.88 2.13 -2.70
N SER A 59 -13.55 2.31 -2.77
CA SER A 59 -12.65 1.45 -3.53
C SER A 59 -11.64 0.80 -2.58
N ILE A 60 -11.30 -0.47 -2.84
CA ILE A 60 -10.37 -1.28 -2.04
C ILE A 60 -9.31 -1.88 -2.98
N ALA A 61 -8.05 -1.78 -2.62
CA ALA A 61 -6.96 -2.48 -3.28
C ALA A 61 -6.58 -3.73 -2.48
N LEU A 62 -6.43 -4.85 -3.16
CA LEU A 62 -6.29 -6.19 -2.59
C LEU A 62 -4.87 -6.76 -2.72
N ASP A 63 -4.08 -6.28 -3.66
CA ASP A 63 -2.73 -6.75 -4.03
C ASP A 63 -1.65 -6.28 -3.04
N LEU A 64 -1.77 -6.72 -1.77
CA LEU A 64 -0.82 -6.37 -0.72
C LEU A 64 0.57 -7.02 -0.90
N ASP A 65 0.71 -7.92 -1.84
CA ASP A 65 1.97 -8.46 -2.39
C ASP A 65 2.42 -7.74 -3.67
N GLY A 66 1.63 -6.78 -4.16
CA GLY A 66 1.87 -5.95 -5.34
C GLY A 66 1.89 -4.44 -5.04
N ASN A 67 1.25 -3.65 -5.91
CA ASN A 67 1.26 -2.18 -5.85
C ASN A 67 0.60 -1.62 -4.59
N ALA A 68 -0.45 -2.25 -4.08
CA ALA A 68 -1.09 -1.81 -2.84
C ALA A 68 -0.17 -2.00 -1.63
N GLY A 69 0.53 -3.14 -1.53
CA GLY A 69 1.50 -3.37 -0.47
C GLY A 69 2.71 -2.45 -0.58
N THR A 70 3.22 -2.22 -1.80
CA THR A 70 4.29 -1.25 -2.06
C THR A 70 3.89 0.16 -1.61
N THR A 71 2.69 0.60 -2.00
CA THR A 71 2.13 1.90 -1.56
C THR A 71 2.05 1.98 -0.04
N ALA A 72 1.46 0.98 0.62
CA ALA A 72 1.33 0.95 2.07
C ALA A 72 2.68 1.03 2.78
N LYS A 73 3.68 0.29 2.30
CA LYS A 73 5.04 0.29 2.85
C LYS A 73 5.74 1.64 2.73
N ILE A 74 5.63 2.30 1.56
CA ILE A 74 6.16 3.66 1.36
C ILE A 74 5.48 4.64 2.33
N LEU A 75 4.15 4.61 2.41
CA LEU A 75 3.39 5.50 3.29
C LEU A 75 3.82 5.33 4.75
N GLY A 76 3.97 4.09 5.20
CA GLY A 76 4.44 3.79 6.56
C GLY A 76 5.84 4.33 6.84
N ALA A 77 6.79 4.09 5.93
CA ALA A 77 8.18 4.50 6.11
C ALA A 77 8.37 6.02 6.03
N VAL A 78 7.63 6.71 5.15
CA VAL A 78 7.84 8.14 4.88
C VAL A 78 6.93 9.03 5.70
N PHE A 79 5.66 8.67 5.87
CA PHE A 79 4.67 9.50 6.56
C PHE A 79 4.21 8.94 7.90
N GLY A 80 4.75 7.77 8.30
CA GLY A 80 4.41 7.06 9.53
C GLY A 80 3.24 6.09 9.37
N LYS A 81 3.11 5.17 10.31
CA LYS A 81 2.20 4.01 10.24
C LYS A 81 0.74 4.35 9.95
N ASP A 82 0.26 5.49 10.43
CA ASP A 82 -1.15 5.87 10.28
C ASP A 82 -1.47 6.41 8.88
N ALA A 83 -0.43 6.73 8.08
CA ALA A 83 -0.59 7.23 6.72
C ALA A 83 -1.24 6.21 5.77
N VAL A 84 -1.19 4.92 6.08
CA VAL A 84 -1.91 3.87 5.33
C VAL A 84 -3.44 4.05 5.37
N ASN A 85 -3.96 4.82 6.31
CA ASN A 85 -5.39 5.16 6.40
C ASN A 85 -5.77 6.41 5.59
N ASN A 86 -4.80 7.11 5.03
CA ASN A 86 -5.05 8.26 4.16
C ASN A 86 -5.37 7.80 2.74
N LYS A 87 -6.67 7.67 2.46
CA LYS A 87 -7.19 7.16 1.19
C LYS A 87 -6.73 7.94 -0.04
N ASN A 88 -6.48 9.25 0.10
CA ASN A 88 -5.93 10.07 -0.99
C ASN A 88 -4.47 9.69 -1.28
N TYR A 89 -3.64 9.53 -0.23
CA TYR A 89 -2.25 9.14 -0.40
C TYR A 89 -2.14 7.73 -0.98
N VAL A 90 -3.00 6.81 -0.52
CA VAL A 90 -3.08 5.47 -1.10
C VAL A 90 -3.44 5.54 -2.59
N GLY A 91 -4.46 6.32 -2.95
CA GLY A 91 -4.87 6.51 -4.35
C GLY A 91 -3.77 7.10 -5.22
N ILE A 92 -3.03 8.08 -4.71
CA ILE A 92 -1.87 8.68 -5.41
C ILE A 92 -0.79 7.61 -5.66
N GLY A 93 -0.40 6.86 -4.62
CA GLY A 93 0.62 5.83 -4.73
C GLY A 93 0.25 4.73 -5.71
N LEU A 94 -1.00 4.24 -5.64
CA LEU A 94 -1.53 3.25 -6.58
C LEU A 94 -1.50 3.77 -8.02
N ASN A 95 -1.96 5.01 -8.26
CA ASN A 95 -1.98 5.57 -9.60
C ASN A 95 -0.57 5.64 -10.22
N PHE A 96 0.45 6.02 -9.47
CA PHE A 96 1.82 6.04 -9.98
C PHE A 96 2.33 4.63 -10.30
N LEU A 97 2.15 3.66 -9.40
CA LEU A 97 2.63 2.29 -9.61
C LEU A 97 1.86 1.57 -10.72
N ASP A 98 0.54 1.74 -10.79
CA ASP A 98 -0.30 1.14 -11.83
C ASP A 98 0.01 1.74 -13.23
N THR A 99 0.58 2.94 -13.28
CA THR A 99 1.08 3.57 -14.53
C THR A 99 2.56 3.27 -14.83
N GLY A 100 3.19 2.38 -14.06
CA GLY A 100 4.53 1.85 -14.35
C GLY A 100 5.68 2.58 -13.66
N TRP A 101 5.41 3.42 -12.65
CA TRP A 101 6.49 3.97 -11.83
C TRP A 101 7.19 2.87 -11.03
N SER A 102 8.50 3.01 -10.87
CA SER A 102 9.24 2.10 -10.00
C SER A 102 9.00 2.44 -8.52
N TYR A 103 9.22 1.44 -7.65
CA TYR A 103 9.19 1.61 -6.20
C TYR A 103 10.08 2.79 -5.75
N ASP A 104 11.33 2.80 -6.22
CA ASP A 104 12.30 3.83 -5.84
C ASP A 104 11.87 5.23 -6.27
N ASN A 105 11.29 5.37 -7.47
CA ASN A 105 10.80 6.66 -7.95
C ASN A 105 9.66 7.19 -7.09
N LEU A 106 8.69 6.32 -6.76
CA LEU A 106 7.58 6.72 -5.89
C LEU A 106 8.06 7.03 -4.47
N ALA A 107 8.99 6.24 -3.93
CA ALA A 107 9.56 6.49 -2.61
C ALA A 107 10.35 7.81 -2.56
N GLY A 108 11.08 8.14 -3.63
CA GLY A 108 11.75 9.44 -3.79
C GLY A 108 10.78 10.60 -3.80
N LEU A 109 9.70 10.49 -4.59
CA LEU A 109 8.64 11.51 -4.64
C LEU A 109 7.97 11.69 -3.26
N ALA A 110 7.73 10.60 -2.54
CA ALA A 110 7.16 10.65 -1.20
C ALA A 110 8.08 11.41 -0.22
N LEU A 111 9.40 11.18 -0.26
CA LEU A 111 10.37 11.93 0.55
C LEU A 111 10.37 13.42 0.24
N GLU A 112 10.29 13.79 -1.05
CA GLU A 112 10.17 15.18 -1.46
C GLU A 112 8.89 15.83 -0.92
N ALA A 113 7.75 15.13 -1.02
CA ALA A 113 6.48 15.57 -0.47
C ALA A 113 6.50 15.69 1.06
N ALA A 114 7.27 14.85 1.76
CA ALA A 114 7.50 14.94 3.20
C ALA A 114 8.48 16.06 3.59
N GLY A 115 9.11 16.75 2.62
CA GLY A 115 10.02 17.86 2.83
C GLY A 115 11.42 17.45 3.27
N ALA A 116 11.80 16.18 3.16
CA ALA A 116 13.16 15.70 3.48
C ALA A 116 14.11 15.97 2.31
N LYS A 117 15.03 16.94 2.48
CA LYS A 117 15.89 17.46 1.40
C LYS A 117 17.37 17.11 1.56
N THR A 118 17.83 16.86 2.78
CA THR A 118 19.23 16.52 3.06
C THR A 118 19.34 15.07 3.50
N ASN A 119 20.51 14.45 3.32
CA ASN A 119 20.76 13.08 3.77
C ASN A 119 20.42 12.89 5.25
N ASP A 120 20.76 13.86 6.09
CA ASP A 120 20.43 13.82 7.52
C ASP A 120 18.92 13.85 7.79
N GLN A 121 18.18 14.69 7.05
CA GLN A 121 16.72 14.76 7.16
C GLN A 121 16.06 13.47 6.69
N ILE A 122 16.50 12.92 5.55
CA ILE A 122 15.98 11.67 4.98
C ILE A 122 16.16 10.52 5.97
N VAL A 123 17.39 10.33 6.46
CA VAL A 123 17.68 9.24 7.41
C VAL A 123 16.94 9.44 8.73
N SER A 124 16.89 10.67 9.25
CA SER A 124 16.17 10.97 10.49
C SER A 124 14.67 10.71 10.38
N LEU A 125 14.06 11.06 9.23
CA LEU A 125 12.64 10.83 8.95
C LEU A 125 12.33 9.33 8.91
N LEU A 126 13.04 8.60 8.05
CA LEU A 126 12.83 7.16 7.86
C LEU A 126 13.07 6.39 9.16
N TRP A 127 14.14 6.68 9.87
CA TRP A 127 14.41 6.06 11.16
C TRP A 127 13.28 6.30 12.17
N THR A 128 12.86 7.55 12.32
CA THR A 128 11.82 7.91 13.29
C THR A 128 10.51 7.19 12.98
N ASN A 129 10.10 7.13 11.72
CA ASN A 129 8.85 6.50 11.33
C ASN A 129 8.90 4.96 11.46
N VAL A 130 10.03 4.34 11.10
CA VAL A 130 10.18 2.89 11.08
C VAL A 130 10.54 2.32 12.45
N ILE A 131 11.47 2.95 13.16
CA ILE A 131 11.95 2.46 14.46
C ILE A 131 11.12 3.04 15.62
N GLY A 132 10.48 4.20 15.42
CA GLY A 132 9.64 4.84 16.43
C GLY A 132 10.41 5.70 17.45
N THR A 133 11.72 5.87 17.25
CA THR A 133 12.58 6.66 18.14
C THR A 133 13.43 7.64 17.34
N LYS A 134 13.87 8.73 17.97
CA LYS A 134 14.79 9.67 17.34
C LYS A 134 16.20 9.03 17.23
N PRO A 135 16.82 9.02 16.02
CA PRO A 135 18.14 8.44 15.85
C PRO A 135 19.24 9.31 16.48
N THR A 136 20.28 8.66 16.98
CA THR A 136 21.54 9.32 17.32
C THR A 136 22.38 9.59 16.07
N ALA A 137 23.45 10.36 16.20
CA ALA A 137 24.41 10.56 15.08
C ALA A 137 25.04 9.22 14.64
N ALA A 138 25.34 8.34 15.58
CA ALA A 138 25.89 7.01 15.29
C ALA A 138 24.92 6.11 14.53
N ASP A 139 23.63 6.16 14.84
CA ASP A 139 22.58 5.40 14.15
C ASP A 139 22.43 5.86 12.70
N LYS A 140 22.59 7.16 12.44
CA LYS A 140 22.42 7.75 11.09
C LYS A 140 23.60 7.50 10.17
N GLN A 141 24.81 7.47 10.72
CA GLN A 141 26.05 7.47 9.95
C GLN A 141 26.14 6.40 8.87
N PRO A 142 25.76 5.11 9.11
CA PRO A 142 25.79 4.08 8.08
C PRO A 142 24.91 4.42 6.88
N PHE A 143 23.72 4.95 7.11
CA PHE A 143 22.73 5.27 6.08
C PHE A 143 23.09 6.56 5.32
N ILE A 144 23.64 7.56 6.01
CA ILE A 144 24.16 8.77 5.37
C ILE A 144 25.31 8.38 4.43
N ALA A 145 26.20 7.48 4.85
CA ALA A 145 27.29 7.00 4.01
C ALA A 145 26.78 6.28 2.74
N LEU A 146 25.66 5.54 2.79
CA LEU A 146 25.06 4.94 1.59
C LEU A 146 24.64 6.03 0.58
N LEU A 147 23.98 7.09 1.05
CA LEU A 147 23.58 8.21 0.20
C LEU A 147 24.78 8.98 -0.38
N GLU A 148 25.83 9.20 0.42
CA GLU A 148 27.07 9.84 -0.01
C GLU A 148 27.84 8.99 -1.06
N ASN A 149 27.71 7.65 -0.98
CA ASN A 149 28.28 6.73 -1.94
C ASN A 149 27.39 6.47 -3.18
N GLY A 150 26.36 7.29 -3.39
CA GLY A 150 25.56 7.28 -4.62
C GLY A 150 24.28 6.48 -4.58
N MET A 151 23.86 5.94 -3.43
CA MET A 151 22.50 5.41 -3.29
C MET A 151 21.49 6.54 -3.42
N SER A 152 20.42 6.33 -4.20
CA SER A 152 19.35 7.32 -4.29
C SER A 152 18.53 7.37 -2.98
N ALA A 153 17.96 8.55 -2.70
CA ALA A 153 17.04 8.71 -1.56
C ALA A 153 15.85 7.75 -1.63
N GLY A 154 15.31 7.55 -2.85
CA GLY A 154 14.23 6.59 -3.08
C GLY A 154 14.63 5.15 -2.79
N ALA A 155 15.83 4.72 -3.20
CA ALA A 155 16.35 3.39 -2.89
C ALA A 155 16.54 3.18 -1.38
N LEU A 156 17.01 4.19 -0.65
CA LEU A 156 17.10 4.11 0.81
C LEU A 156 15.72 4.04 1.46
N ALA A 157 14.76 4.81 0.97
CA ALA A 157 13.38 4.74 1.47
C ALA A 157 12.73 3.38 1.17
N HIS A 158 13.00 2.79 0.02
CA HIS A 158 12.58 1.43 -0.34
C HIS A 158 13.14 0.40 0.68
N LEU A 159 14.45 0.45 0.94
CA LEU A 159 15.05 -0.43 1.95
C LEU A 159 14.39 -0.27 3.33
N ALA A 160 14.13 0.97 3.76
CA ALA A 160 13.45 1.24 5.02
C ALA A 160 12.01 0.70 5.03
N ALA A 161 11.29 0.88 3.92
CA ALA A 161 9.91 0.46 3.73
C ALA A 161 9.73 -1.07 3.78
N ASP A 162 10.70 -1.83 3.30
CA ASP A 162 10.66 -3.31 3.29
C ASP A 162 11.14 -3.95 4.60
N THR A 163 11.55 -3.16 5.59
CA THR A 163 11.92 -3.72 6.89
C THR A 163 10.76 -4.39 7.61
N SER A 164 11.03 -5.43 8.39
CA SER A 164 10.03 -6.07 9.25
C SER A 164 9.45 -5.10 10.29
N TYR A 165 10.21 -4.11 10.72
CA TYR A 165 9.72 -3.05 11.60
C TYR A 165 8.57 -2.27 10.96
N ASN A 166 8.78 -1.76 9.73
CA ASN A 166 7.76 -1.01 9.02
C ASN A 166 6.53 -1.85 8.70
N THR A 167 6.71 -3.06 8.15
CA THR A 167 5.60 -3.95 7.78
C THR A 167 4.77 -4.37 8.99
N THR A 168 5.39 -4.53 10.16
CA THR A 168 4.70 -4.76 11.43
C THR A 168 3.94 -3.51 11.89
N ASN A 169 4.58 -2.34 11.83
CA ASN A 169 3.97 -1.08 12.27
C ASN A 169 2.70 -0.73 11.50
N ILE A 170 2.70 -0.95 10.18
CA ILE A 170 1.51 -0.72 9.32
C ILE A 170 0.51 -1.89 9.36
N ASN A 171 0.79 -2.95 10.11
CA ASN A 171 -0.03 -4.16 10.14
C ASN A 171 -0.29 -4.74 8.74
N LEU A 172 0.76 -4.89 7.93
CA LEU A 172 0.64 -5.37 6.54
C LEU A 172 -0.09 -6.71 6.43
N VAL A 173 0.10 -7.61 7.41
CA VAL A 173 -0.59 -8.90 7.48
C VAL A 173 -2.10 -8.74 7.64
N GLY A 174 -2.54 -7.80 8.48
CA GLY A 174 -3.97 -7.48 8.63
C GLY A 174 -4.56 -6.84 7.37
N LEU A 175 -3.83 -5.90 6.77
CA LEU A 175 -4.22 -5.29 5.49
C LEU A 175 -4.36 -6.32 4.38
N ALA A 176 -3.54 -7.38 4.36
CA ALA A 176 -3.64 -8.46 3.39
C ALA A 176 -4.93 -9.29 3.51
N GLN A 177 -5.65 -9.20 4.63
CA GLN A 177 -6.95 -9.85 4.80
C GLN A 177 -8.11 -8.98 4.36
N THR A 178 -8.00 -7.65 4.55
CA THR A 178 -9.10 -6.70 4.34
C THR A 178 -8.96 -5.85 3.09
N GLY A 179 -7.75 -5.80 2.51
CA GLY A 179 -7.39 -4.79 1.52
C GLY A 179 -7.15 -3.42 2.16
N ILE A 180 -6.84 -2.44 1.32
CA ILE A 180 -6.62 -1.05 1.72
C ILE A 180 -7.59 -0.13 0.97
N GLU A 181 -8.32 0.72 1.71
CA GLU A 181 -9.24 1.68 1.09
C GLU A 181 -8.48 2.82 0.40
N TYR A 182 -8.95 3.24 -0.76
CA TYR A 182 -8.36 4.35 -1.51
C TYR A 182 -9.41 5.20 -2.24
N ILE A 183 -9.00 6.41 -2.62
CA ILE A 183 -9.77 7.28 -3.52
C ILE A 183 -9.07 7.25 -4.88
N PRO A 184 -9.72 6.71 -5.94
CA PRO A 184 -9.15 6.71 -7.28
C PRO A 184 -8.83 8.13 -7.77
N ILE A 185 -7.68 8.31 -8.42
CA ILE A 185 -7.33 9.56 -9.10
C ILE A 185 -8.04 9.54 -10.46
N SER A 186 -8.83 10.57 -10.74
CA SER A 186 -9.55 10.78 -11.99
C SER A 186 -8.71 11.57 -12.99
#